data_eecac39064a7e293f488410b3763ed84
#
_entry.id   eecac39064a7e293f488410b3763ed84
#
_cell.length_a   1.000
_cell.length_b   1.000
_cell.length_c   1.000
_cell.angle_alpha   90.00
_cell.angle_beta   90.00
_cell.angle_gamma   90.00
#
_symmetry.space_group_name_H-M   'P 1'
#
loop_
_entity.id
_entity.type
_entity.pdbx_description
1 polymer ?
#
loop_
_entity_poly.entity_id
_entity_poly.type
_entity_poly.pdbx_seq_one_letter_code
_entity_poly.pdbx_strand_id
1 'polypeptide(L)'
;MESLVKRAFLAQIYDQHMARRIIFVPVALFLLTAASAAFAQVRPRPAPGPAKPAAAAPFKTPMSAAEMSNKQAVVETSLGTFIIDLRPELAPNHVGYFIKLAREGAYNGTTFHRVLALAIIQGGDPLTRDPAKAKLYGTGGLGVLKPEFSTTEHATRGAVAAVLRPNDPDSGGSQFFVCVTDQPALDGKYTIFGRVSDGMDIVQKISQMPADGNGAPNQRVTINAIAIRDTPPPEPEPFSSDSAAQLGQYRAILETSLGAITLEFLPDKAPEHVRNFLRLAQAGVFDGTAFHRVVRGFVVQTGALNTRGPLTERQQKYVHMLKPEFSDTKHVKGIVSMARGDDPASATTSFFIVTGDASSLDNKYTVFGRVVDGMAVLDAIEQAPVNGEAPMNRIELSRVRVQR
;
A
#
# COMPACT_ATOMS: atom_id res chain seq x y z
N MET A 1 8.80 1.85 -20.91
CA MET A 1 9.57 2.35 -19.74
C MET A 1 9.79 1.29 -18.66
N GLU A 2 8.87 0.36 -18.45
CA GLU A 2 8.98 -0.73 -17.45
C GLU A 2 10.16 -1.71 -17.65
N SER A 3 10.55 -1.98 -18.92
CA SER A 3 11.62 -2.92 -19.22
C SER A 3 13.03 -2.39 -18.93
N LEU A 4 13.22 -1.07 -18.93
CA LEU A 4 14.51 -0.42 -18.64
C LEU A 4 14.80 -0.39 -17.12
N VAL A 5 13.78 -0.19 -16.29
CA VAL A 5 13.91 -0.19 -14.83
C VAL A 5 14.20 -1.60 -14.30
N LYS A 6 13.60 -2.64 -14.91
CA LYS A 6 13.89 -4.06 -14.56
C LYS A 6 15.31 -4.47 -14.91
N ARG A 7 15.87 -3.98 -16.02
CA ARG A 7 17.26 -4.27 -16.43
C ARG A 7 18.28 -3.56 -15.54
N ALA A 8 18.02 -2.35 -15.09
CA ALA A 8 18.89 -1.63 -14.17
C ALA A 8 18.98 -2.31 -12.79
N PHE A 9 17.89 -2.88 -12.31
CA PHE A 9 17.83 -3.59 -11.02
C PHE A 9 18.68 -4.88 -11.02
N LEU A 10 18.64 -5.65 -12.09
CA LEU A 10 19.46 -6.86 -12.24
C LEU A 10 20.95 -6.56 -12.47
N ALA A 11 21.28 -5.48 -13.19
CA ALA A 11 22.66 -5.07 -13.43
C ALA A 11 23.36 -4.58 -12.16
N GLN A 12 22.65 -3.86 -11.29
CA GLN A 12 23.22 -3.30 -10.07
C GLN A 12 23.50 -4.36 -8.98
N ILE A 13 22.82 -5.51 -9.03
CA ILE A 13 23.13 -6.66 -8.17
C ILE A 13 24.34 -7.46 -8.71
N TYR A 14 24.59 -7.42 -10.02
CA TYR A 14 25.66 -8.21 -10.66
C TYR A 14 27.00 -7.48 -10.75
N ASP A 15 27.03 -6.16 -10.77
CA ASP A 15 28.25 -5.38 -11.05
C ASP A 15 29.21 -5.23 -9.85
N GLN A 16 28.78 -5.55 -8.63
CA GLN A 16 29.66 -5.52 -7.45
C GLN A 16 30.57 -6.76 -7.30
N HIS A 17 30.45 -7.76 -8.17
CA HIS A 17 31.21 -9.03 -8.06
C HIS A 17 32.31 -9.25 -9.11
N MET A 18 32.54 -8.34 -10.08
CA MET A 18 33.45 -8.61 -11.21
C MET A 18 34.70 -7.72 -11.27
N ALA A 19 35.02 -6.92 -10.25
CA ALA A 19 36.20 -6.04 -10.26
C ALA A 19 37.38 -6.58 -9.45
N ARG A 20 37.63 -7.88 -9.46
CA ARG A 20 38.94 -8.42 -9.00
C ARG A 20 39.24 -9.77 -9.67
N ARG A 21 39.83 -9.73 -10.83
CA ARG A 21 40.78 -10.76 -11.37
C ARG A 21 41.13 -10.40 -12.80
N ILE A 22 42.43 -10.29 -13.01
CA ILE A 22 43.27 -10.88 -14.05
C ILE A 22 44.33 -9.87 -14.45
N ILE A 23 45.54 -10.09 -13.92
CA ILE A 23 46.79 -9.76 -14.60
C ILE A 23 47.56 -11.08 -14.67
N PHE A 24 47.59 -11.66 -15.87
CA PHE A 24 48.53 -12.75 -16.21
C PHE A 24 49.74 -12.14 -16.90
N VAL A 25 50.94 -12.42 -16.35
CA VAL A 25 52.21 -12.24 -17.06
C VAL A 25 52.84 -13.61 -17.16
N PRO A 26 53.25 -14.09 -18.35
CA PRO A 26 53.98 -15.33 -18.49
C PRO A 26 55.47 -15.09 -18.31
N VAL A 27 56.13 -15.86 -17.45
CA VAL A 27 57.60 -15.93 -17.43
C VAL A 27 58.03 -17.37 -17.67
N ALA A 28 58.96 -17.45 -18.59
CA ALA A 28 59.50 -18.68 -19.19
C ALA A 28 60.35 -19.50 -18.23
N LEU A 29 60.34 -20.78 -18.56
CA LEU A 29 61.09 -21.93 -18.09
C LEU A 29 62.61 -21.72 -18.13
N PHE A 30 63.31 -21.95 -17.00
CA PHE A 30 64.72 -22.37 -17.00
C PHE A 30 64.94 -23.48 -15.98
N LEU A 31 65.28 -24.68 -16.52
CA LEU A 31 65.75 -25.82 -15.77
C LEU A 31 67.20 -25.64 -15.36
N LEU A 32 67.50 -25.74 -14.08
CA LEU A 32 68.82 -26.06 -13.58
C LEU A 32 68.75 -27.03 -12.41
N THR A 33 69.27 -28.24 -12.59
CA THR A 33 69.41 -29.29 -11.59
C THR A 33 70.57 -28.93 -10.65
N ALA A 34 70.35 -28.93 -9.36
CA ALA A 34 71.39 -29.06 -8.33
C ALA A 34 70.81 -29.84 -7.14
N ALA A 35 71.35 -31.04 -6.94
CA ALA A 35 71.06 -31.83 -5.77
C ALA A 35 71.76 -31.22 -4.53
N SER A 36 71.02 -30.97 -3.45
CA SER A 36 71.60 -30.66 -2.14
C SER A 36 70.70 -31.24 -1.04
N ALA A 37 71.36 -31.89 -0.12
CA ALA A 37 70.85 -32.67 1.00
C ALA A 37 69.83 -31.95 1.87
N ALA A 38 68.72 -32.64 2.11
CA ALA A 38 67.64 -32.22 2.95
C ALA A 38 68.03 -32.37 4.44
N PHE A 39 68.29 -31.24 5.12
CA PHE A 39 68.11 -31.17 6.56
C PHE A 39 66.64 -30.83 6.81
N ALA A 40 65.90 -31.79 7.34
CA ALA A 40 64.53 -31.62 7.75
C ALA A 40 64.49 -30.73 9.01
N GLN A 41 64.37 -29.40 8.82
CA GLN A 41 63.92 -28.52 9.88
C GLN A 41 62.45 -28.69 10.15
N VAL A 42 62.12 -29.36 11.26
CA VAL A 42 60.78 -29.41 11.83
C VAL A 42 60.38 -27.96 12.20
N ARG A 43 59.61 -27.28 11.33
CA ARG A 43 59.02 -26.00 11.67
C ARG A 43 57.96 -26.24 12.78
N PRO A 44 58.03 -25.54 13.91
CA PRO A 44 56.94 -25.66 14.90
C PRO A 44 55.63 -25.29 14.25
N ARG A 45 54.61 -26.09 14.47
CA ARG A 45 53.25 -25.82 14.04
C ARG A 45 52.82 -24.51 14.62
N PRO A 46 52.31 -23.51 13.84
CA PRO A 46 51.83 -22.29 14.41
C PRO A 46 50.75 -22.60 15.46
N ALA A 47 50.87 -22.00 16.62
CA ALA A 47 49.84 -22.10 17.67
C ALA A 47 48.47 -21.80 17.05
N PRO A 48 47.41 -22.55 17.39
CA PRO A 48 46.09 -22.24 16.90
C PRO A 48 45.80 -20.79 17.30
N GLY A 49 45.48 -19.93 16.30
CA GLY A 49 45.07 -18.57 16.54
C GLY A 49 43.88 -18.54 17.47
N PRO A 50 43.61 -17.43 18.16
CA PRO A 50 42.49 -17.34 19.09
C PRO A 50 41.22 -17.83 18.40
N ALA A 51 40.56 -18.81 19.02
CA ALA A 51 39.33 -19.36 18.51
C ALA A 51 38.34 -18.24 18.24
N LYS A 52 37.81 -18.20 16.99
CA LYS A 52 36.74 -17.24 16.65
C LYS A 52 35.64 -17.41 17.71
N PRO A 53 35.18 -16.32 18.36
CA PRO A 53 34.15 -16.43 19.37
C PRO A 53 33.00 -17.27 18.81
N ALA A 54 32.53 -18.25 19.58
CA ALA A 54 31.38 -19.04 19.18
C ALA A 54 30.22 -18.09 18.85
N ALA A 55 29.64 -18.27 17.66
CA ALA A 55 28.49 -17.45 17.25
C ALA A 55 27.41 -17.60 18.32
N ALA A 56 26.88 -16.48 18.81
CA ALA A 56 25.77 -16.49 19.76
C ALA A 56 24.59 -17.31 19.19
N ALA A 57 23.92 -18.07 20.04
CA ALA A 57 22.74 -18.83 19.62
C ALA A 57 21.70 -17.87 19.00
N PRO A 58 21.05 -18.26 17.90
CA PRO A 58 20.04 -17.43 17.29
C PRO A 58 18.88 -17.17 18.25
N PHE A 59 18.34 -15.97 18.19
CA PHE A 59 17.18 -15.59 18.99
C PHE A 59 16.00 -16.52 18.73
N LYS A 60 15.38 -16.95 19.82
CA LYS A 60 14.06 -17.61 19.83
C LYS A 60 13.13 -16.78 20.69
N THR A 61 11.94 -16.49 20.18
CA THR A 61 10.97 -15.72 20.95
C THR A 61 10.49 -16.48 22.17
N PRO A 62 10.47 -15.85 23.36
CA PRO A 62 9.81 -16.43 24.52
C PRO A 62 8.28 -16.25 24.51
N MET A 63 7.76 -15.44 23.58
CA MET A 63 6.34 -15.15 23.48
C MET A 63 5.59 -16.31 22.83
N SER A 64 4.44 -16.65 23.40
CA SER A 64 3.50 -17.62 22.80
C SER A 64 2.84 -17.05 21.53
N ALA A 65 2.29 -17.92 20.70
CA ALA A 65 1.51 -17.51 19.52
C ALA A 65 0.33 -16.60 19.90
N ALA A 66 -0.35 -16.88 21.02
CA ALA A 66 -1.47 -16.07 21.51
C ALA A 66 -1.06 -14.65 21.90
N GLU A 67 0.11 -14.47 22.53
CA GLU A 67 0.63 -13.14 22.89
C GLU A 67 1.04 -12.30 21.68
N MET A 68 1.35 -12.92 20.56
CA MET A 68 1.75 -12.27 19.33
C MET A 68 0.61 -12.11 18.33
N SER A 69 -0.49 -12.87 18.48
CA SER A 69 -1.66 -12.82 17.60
C SER A 69 -2.37 -11.47 17.69
N ASN A 70 -2.97 -11.05 16.57
CA ASN A 70 -3.76 -9.81 16.49
C ASN A 70 -2.99 -8.57 16.98
N LYS A 71 -1.70 -8.50 16.70
CA LYS A 71 -0.87 -7.33 17.03
C LYS A 71 -0.60 -6.49 15.79
N GLN A 72 -0.63 -5.18 15.99
CA GLN A 72 -0.23 -4.18 15.04
C GLN A 72 0.97 -3.39 15.56
N ALA A 73 1.85 -3.01 14.64
CA ALA A 73 2.89 -2.03 14.88
C ALA A 73 2.49 -0.69 14.26
N VAL A 74 2.33 0.34 15.08
CA VAL A 74 2.12 1.72 14.66
C VAL A 74 3.48 2.36 14.47
N VAL A 75 3.88 2.61 13.23
CA VAL A 75 5.19 3.18 12.88
C VAL A 75 5.01 4.69 12.64
N GLU A 76 5.45 5.48 13.60
CA GLU A 76 5.44 6.93 13.53
C GLU A 76 6.74 7.43 12.87
N THR A 77 6.62 8.18 11.80
CA THR A 77 7.78 8.74 11.08
C THR A 77 7.72 10.25 10.99
N SER A 78 8.81 10.88 10.59
CA SER A 78 8.84 12.32 10.31
C SER A 78 7.97 12.76 9.12
N LEU A 79 7.43 11.81 8.32
CA LEU A 79 6.58 12.10 7.15
C LEU A 79 5.12 11.64 7.32
N GLY A 80 4.79 11.03 8.45
CA GLY A 80 3.48 10.49 8.78
C GLY A 80 3.55 9.10 9.41
N THR A 81 2.40 8.51 9.66
CA THR A 81 2.25 7.22 10.34
C THR A 81 1.74 6.16 9.37
N PHE A 82 2.26 4.94 9.48
CA PHE A 82 1.68 3.76 8.84
C PHE A 82 1.60 2.60 9.84
N ILE A 83 0.74 1.62 9.55
CA ILE A 83 0.42 0.52 10.45
C ILE A 83 0.79 -0.80 9.77
N ILE A 84 1.46 -1.68 10.51
CA ILE A 84 1.84 -3.03 10.06
C ILE A 84 1.04 -4.05 10.87
N ASP A 85 0.26 -4.89 10.22
CA ASP A 85 -0.29 -6.11 10.82
C ASP A 85 0.83 -7.14 10.93
N LEU A 86 1.11 -7.60 12.15
CA LEU A 86 2.15 -8.60 12.40
C LEU A 86 1.61 -10.00 12.15
N ARG A 87 2.44 -10.87 11.53
CA ARG A 87 2.06 -12.19 11.04
C ARG A 87 2.89 -13.29 11.75
N PRO A 88 2.63 -13.54 13.06
CA PRO A 88 3.39 -14.53 13.84
C PRO A 88 3.19 -15.96 13.33
N GLU A 89 2.12 -16.24 12.62
CA GLU A 89 1.86 -17.53 11.96
C GLU A 89 2.85 -17.84 10.83
N LEU A 90 3.45 -16.81 10.22
CA LEU A 90 4.45 -16.93 9.17
C LEU A 90 5.87 -16.96 9.73
N ALA A 91 6.16 -16.11 10.70
CA ALA A 91 7.50 -15.87 11.19
C ALA A 91 7.54 -15.53 12.70
N PRO A 92 7.28 -16.49 13.59
CA PRO A 92 7.13 -16.23 15.02
C PRO A 92 8.37 -15.60 15.65
N ASN A 93 9.59 -16.01 15.29
CA ASN A 93 10.80 -15.45 15.86
C ASN A 93 11.06 -14.02 15.38
N HIS A 94 10.80 -13.72 14.10
CA HIS A 94 10.92 -12.35 13.57
C HIS A 94 9.90 -11.42 14.22
N VAL A 95 8.63 -11.84 14.31
CA VAL A 95 7.59 -11.05 14.98
C VAL A 95 7.92 -10.82 16.45
N GLY A 96 8.30 -11.88 17.19
CA GLY A 96 8.67 -11.75 18.58
C GLY A 96 9.88 -10.85 18.82
N TYR A 97 10.89 -10.92 17.95
CA TYR A 97 12.06 -10.03 18.02
C TYR A 97 11.69 -8.58 17.69
N PHE A 98 10.88 -8.38 16.66
CA PHE A 98 10.39 -7.06 16.29
C PHE A 98 9.57 -6.41 17.42
N ILE A 99 8.64 -7.16 18.04
CA ILE A 99 7.85 -6.70 19.19
C ILE A 99 8.77 -6.34 20.38
N LYS A 100 9.76 -7.20 20.69
CA LYS A 100 10.74 -6.93 21.74
C LYS A 100 11.44 -5.59 21.50
N LEU A 101 12.03 -5.42 20.32
CA LEU A 101 12.78 -4.20 19.97
C LEU A 101 11.90 -2.93 19.97
N ALA A 102 10.65 -3.04 19.48
CA ALA A 102 9.69 -1.95 19.50
C ALA A 102 9.36 -1.52 20.94
N ARG A 103 9.06 -2.47 21.83
CA ARG A 103 8.76 -2.20 23.25
C ARG A 103 9.96 -1.61 24.02
N GLU A 104 11.18 -1.96 23.61
CA GLU A 104 12.43 -1.40 24.18
C GLU A 104 12.80 -0.03 23.60
N GLY A 105 12.00 0.49 22.67
CA GLY A 105 12.31 1.75 21.97
C GLY A 105 13.54 1.65 21.07
N ALA A 106 13.93 0.42 20.68
CA ALA A 106 15.13 0.17 19.90
C ALA A 106 15.05 0.75 18.47
N TYR A 107 13.89 1.10 17.97
CA TYR A 107 13.69 1.74 16.68
C TYR A 107 13.65 3.27 16.75
N ASN A 108 13.47 3.86 17.95
CA ASN A 108 13.32 5.30 18.12
C ASN A 108 14.58 6.05 17.67
N GLY A 109 14.40 7.04 16.80
CA GLY A 109 15.49 7.82 16.23
C GLY A 109 16.29 7.13 15.13
N THR A 110 15.99 5.86 14.79
CA THR A 110 16.53 5.22 13.57
C THR A 110 15.90 5.83 12.33
N THR A 111 16.41 5.50 11.14
CA THR A 111 15.92 6.10 9.89
C THR A 111 15.63 5.04 8.83
N PHE A 112 14.78 5.41 7.87
CA PHE A 112 14.77 4.77 6.58
C PHE A 112 16.01 5.26 5.82
N HIS A 113 17.06 4.44 5.83
CA HIS A 113 18.38 4.79 5.31
C HIS A 113 18.59 4.37 3.86
N ARG A 114 17.67 3.60 3.29
CA ARG A 114 17.69 3.22 1.90
C ARG A 114 16.27 3.23 1.33
N VAL A 115 16.11 3.95 0.24
CA VAL A 115 14.86 4.00 -0.53
C VAL A 115 15.14 3.67 -1.98
N LEU A 116 14.35 2.80 -2.56
CA LEU A 116 14.34 2.52 -3.99
C LEU A 116 12.97 2.92 -4.49
N ALA A 117 12.93 3.94 -5.33
CA ALA A 117 11.69 4.53 -5.84
C ALA A 117 10.77 3.44 -6.40
N LEU A 118 9.51 3.42 -5.94
CA LEU A 118 8.49 2.45 -6.32
C LEU A 118 8.86 0.97 -6.09
N ALA A 119 9.92 0.66 -5.35
CA ALA A 119 10.30 -0.72 -5.05
C ALA A 119 10.21 -1.01 -3.54
N ILE A 120 11.13 -0.49 -2.76
CA ILE A 120 11.18 -0.71 -1.31
C ILE A 120 11.62 0.52 -0.53
N ILE A 121 11.25 0.57 0.75
CA ILE A 121 11.90 1.40 1.78
C ILE A 121 12.52 0.49 2.82
N GLN A 122 13.75 0.78 3.28
CA GLN A 122 14.49 -0.05 4.24
C GLN A 122 14.92 0.78 5.45
N GLY A 123 14.66 0.26 6.64
CA GLY A 123 14.97 0.91 7.92
C GLY A 123 15.35 -0.08 9.02
N GLY A 124 15.37 0.41 10.28
CA GLY A 124 15.59 -0.41 11.47
C GLY A 124 17.05 -0.73 11.79
N ASP A 125 18.01 -0.08 11.12
CA ASP A 125 19.45 -0.17 11.49
C ASP A 125 19.73 0.75 12.68
N PRO A 126 20.21 0.24 13.84
CA PRO A 126 20.51 1.04 15.02
C PRO A 126 21.64 2.05 14.80
N LEU A 127 22.53 1.83 13.83
CA LEU A 127 23.62 2.76 13.52
C LEU A 127 23.10 4.09 12.93
N THR A 128 21.90 4.07 12.35
CA THR A 128 21.31 5.26 11.71
C THR A 128 20.89 6.35 12.69
N ARG A 129 20.90 6.09 14.01
CA ARG A 129 20.70 7.12 15.04
C ARG A 129 21.81 8.17 15.01
N ASP A 130 23.03 7.76 14.68
CA ASP A 130 24.21 8.59 14.69
C ASP A 130 24.60 8.98 13.25
N PRO A 131 24.40 10.26 12.85
CA PRO A 131 24.78 10.72 11.51
C PRO A 131 26.27 10.55 11.19
N ALA A 132 27.14 10.53 12.20
CA ALA A 132 28.58 10.32 12.00
C ALA A 132 28.90 8.91 11.48
N LYS A 133 27.97 7.95 11.65
CA LYS A 133 28.09 6.57 11.20
C LYS A 133 27.45 6.32 9.82
N ALA A 134 27.15 7.35 9.04
CA ALA A 134 26.46 7.22 7.75
C ALA A 134 27.09 6.19 6.80
N LYS A 135 28.43 6.09 6.79
CA LYS A 135 29.17 5.10 5.98
C LYS A 135 28.94 3.63 6.40
N LEU A 136 28.37 3.39 7.58
CA LEU A 136 28.09 2.07 8.15
C LEU A 136 26.61 1.71 8.10
N TYR A 137 25.75 2.60 7.62
CA TYR A 137 24.31 2.35 7.52
C TYR A 137 24.05 1.10 6.69
N GLY A 138 23.07 0.29 7.12
CA GLY A 138 22.75 -1.00 6.55
C GLY A 138 23.55 -2.18 7.12
N THR A 139 24.56 -1.95 7.98
CA THR A 139 25.38 -3.04 8.54
C THR A 139 25.03 -3.42 9.98
N GLY A 140 24.30 -2.56 10.71
CA GLY A 140 23.95 -2.78 12.10
C GLY A 140 22.75 -3.67 12.32
N GLY A 141 22.65 -4.27 13.52
CA GLY A 141 21.47 -5.02 13.96
C GLY A 141 21.17 -6.31 13.21
N LEU A 142 22.12 -6.91 12.52
CA LEU A 142 21.97 -8.14 11.73
C LEU A 142 22.68 -9.34 12.39
N GLY A 143 22.28 -10.58 12.01
CA GLY A 143 22.93 -11.82 12.46
C GLY A 143 22.35 -12.38 13.76
N VAL A 144 21.09 -12.13 14.05
CA VAL A 144 20.39 -12.52 15.27
C VAL A 144 19.33 -13.60 15.02
N LEU A 145 18.72 -13.62 13.85
CA LEU A 145 17.58 -14.45 13.49
C LEU A 145 17.90 -15.40 12.35
N LYS A 146 17.40 -16.63 12.47
CA LYS A 146 17.36 -17.60 11.37
C LYS A 146 16.19 -17.33 10.44
N PRO A 147 16.26 -17.71 9.15
CA PRO A 147 15.16 -17.48 8.23
C PRO A 147 13.90 -18.26 8.59
N GLU A 148 12.76 -17.66 8.33
CA GLU A 148 11.42 -18.23 8.42
C GLU A 148 10.71 -17.98 7.08
N PHE A 149 11.24 -18.60 6.01
CA PHE A 149 10.71 -18.38 4.66
C PHE A 149 9.35 -19.05 4.47
N SER A 150 8.44 -18.33 3.83
CA SER A 150 7.14 -18.85 3.42
C SER A 150 7.16 -19.27 1.95
N THR A 151 6.42 -20.32 1.62
CA THR A 151 6.17 -20.77 0.24
C THR A 151 4.85 -20.27 -0.31
N THR A 152 4.01 -19.65 0.54
CA THR A 152 2.66 -19.19 0.19
C THR A 152 2.49 -17.68 0.28
N GLU A 153 3.37 -17.00 1.01
CA GLU A 153 3.33 -15.54 1.13
C GLU A 153 4.29 -14.92 0.11
N HIS A 154 3.81 -13.87 -0.56
CA HIS A 154 4.53 -13.20 -1.64
C HIS A 154 4.94 -11.78 -1.24
N ALA A 155 6.05 -11.31 -1.77
CA ALA A 155 6.56 -9.96 -1.59
C ALA A 155 5.75 -8.94 -2.42
N THR A 156 4.44 -8.93 -2.22
CA THR A 156 3.52 -7.98 -2.87
C THR A 156 3.52 -6.63 -2.15
N ARG A 157 2.89 -5.63 -2.77
CA ARG A 157 2.72 -4.29 -2.18
C ARG A 157 2.29 -4.37 -0.71
N GLY A 158 3.00 -3.65 0.17
CA GLY A 158 2.75 -3.63 1.61
C GLY A 158 3.41 -4.75 2.40
N ALA A 159 4.01 -5.77 1.77
CA ALA A 159 4.75 -6.81 2.50
C ALA A 159 5.93 -6.21 3.28
N VAL A 160 6.08 -6.63 4.54
CA VAL A 160 7.18 -6.24 5.42
C VAL A 160 8.07 -7.43 5.66
N ALA A 161 9.35 -7.32 5.29
CA ALA A 161 10.27 -8.44 5.35
C ALA A 161 11.61 -8.07 6.03
N ALA A 162 12.27 -9.08 6.59
CA ALA A 162 13.56 -8.94 7.24
C ALA A 162 14.68 -8.70 6.20
N VAL A 163 15.60 -7.79 6.52
CA VAL A 163 16.81 -7.57 5.73
C VAL A 163 17.86 -8.63 6.08
N LEU A 164 18.56 -9.11 5.06
CA LEU A 164 19.64 -10.08 5.18
C LEU A 164 20.95 -9.49 4.63
N ARG A 165 22.08 -9.99 5.14
CA ARG A 165 23.37 -9.76 4.49
C ARG A 165 23.43 -10.52 3.15
N PRO A 166 24.16 -10.02 2.16
CA PRO A 166 24.36 -10.76 0.92
C PRO A 166 24.91 -12.18 1.18
N ASN A 167 24.27 -13.17 0.58
CA ASN A 167 24.65 -14.60 0.67
C ASN A 167 24.67 -15.19 2.10
N ASP A 168 23.98 -14.57 3.05
CA ASP A 168 23.86 -15.03 4.43
C ASP A 168 22.39 -15.00 4.88
N PRO A 169 21.61 -16.06 4.59
CA PRO A 169 20.21 -16.14 4.97
C PRO A 169 20.01 -16.18 6.50
N ASP A 170 21.02 -16.54 7.26
CA ASP A 170 21.00 -16.63 8.71
C ASP A 170 21.26 -15.29 9.41
N SER A 171 21.23 -14.19 8.65
CA SER A 171 21.63 -12.87 9.13
C SER A 171 20.45 -11.94 9.45
N GLY A 172 19.25 -12.42 9.55
CA GLY A 172 18.08 -11.60 9.96
C GLY A 172 18.30 -10.90 11.30
N GLY A 173 17.64 -9.76 11.51
CA GLY A 173 17.81 -8.99 12.75
C GLY A 173 16.79 -7.85 12.88
N SER A 174 17.27 -6.66 13.30
CA SER A 174 16.39 -5.49 13.50
C SER A 174 15.99 -4.79 12.21
N GLN A 175 16.76 -4.95 11.14
CA GLN A 175 16.46 -4.27 9.89
C GLN A 175 15.30 -4.91 9.13
N PHE A 176 14.44 -4.07 8.56
CA PHE A 176 13.31 -4.50 7.75
C PHE A 176 13.16 -3.61 6.51
N PHE A 177 12.48 -4.14 5.51
CA PHE A 177 12.02 -3.34 4.36
C PHE A 177 10.52 -3.52 4.13
N VAL A 178 9.92 -2.52 3.50
CA VAL A 178 8.52 -2.55 3.07
C VAL A 178 8.47 -2.49 1.55
N CYS A 179 7.74 -3.40 0.93
CA CYS A 179 7.49 -3.40 -0.52
C CYS A 179 6.51 -2.29 -0.89
N VAL A 180 6.93 -1.36 -1.75
CA VAL A 180 6.08 -0.27 -2.27
C VAL A 180 5.21 -0.74 -3.42
N THR A 181 5.73 -1.67 -4.22
CA THR A 181 5.02 -2.41 -5.27
C THR A 181 5.35 -3.89 -5.15
N ASP A 182 4.73 -4.73 -5.97
CA ASP A 182 5.01 -6.15 -6.02
C ASP A 182 6.47 -6.43 -6.43
N GLN A 183 7.14 -7.31 -5.69
CA GLN A 183 8.54 -7.67 -5.85
C GLN A 183 8.71 -9.21 -5.97
N PRO A 184 8.18 -9.85 -7.02
CA PRO A 184 8.17 -11.32 -7.13
C PRO A 184 9.57 -11.94 -7.15
N ALA A 185 10.61 -11.17 -7.49
CA ALA A 185 12.01 -11.60 -7.44
C ALA A 185 12.51 -11.87 -6.01
N LEU A 186 11.80 -11.41 -4.99
CA LEU A 186 12.13 -11.57 -3.56
C LEU A 186 11.40 -12.77 -2.91
N ASP A 187 10.43 -13.36 -3.59
CA ASP A 187 9.63 -14.47 -3.07
C ASP A 187 10.50 -15.66 -2.65
N GLY A 188 10.22 -16.19 -1.46
CA GLY A 188 10.95 -17.32 -0.87
C GLY A 188 12.40 -17.03 -0.45
N LYS A 189 12.89 -15.79 -0.61
CA LYS A 189 14.27 -15.40 -0.29
C LYS A 189 14.39 -14.53 0.97
N TYR A 190 13.29 -13.96 1.41
CA TYR A 190 13.23 -13.10 2.59
C TYR A 190 12.09 -13.52 3.48
N THR A 191 12.29 -13.41 4.79
CA THR A 191 11.24 -13.70 5.78
C THR A 191 10.25 -12.55 5.82
N ILE A 192 9.04 -12.78 5.33
CA ILE A 192 7.91 -11.84 5.46
C ILE A 192 7.28 -12.08 6.83
N PHE A 193 7.21 -11.03 7.66
CA PHE A 193 6.70 -11.12 9.03
C PHE A 193 5.56 -10.15 9.31
N GLY A 194 5.13 -9.37 8.33
CA GLY A 194 4.03 -8.41 8.47
C GLY A 194 3.56 -7.87 7.13
N ARG A 195 2.49 -7.08 7.20
CA ARG A 195 1.92 -6.37 6.05
C ARG A 195 1.40 -5.01 6.49
N VAL A 196 1.68 -3.98 5.71
CA VAL A 196 1.10 -2.65 5.93
C VAL A 196 -0.40 -2.73 5.68
N SER A 197 -1.19 -2.40 6.69
CA SER A 197 -2.67 -2.41 6.66
C SER A 197 -3.27 -1.01 6.54
N ASP A 198 -2.49 0.05 6.85
CA ASP A 198 -2.89 1.44 6.69
C ASP A 198 -1.65 2.34 6.49
N GLY A 199 -1.81 3.47 5.79
CA GLY A 199 -0.73 4.44 5.57
C GLY A 199 0.27 4.05 4.46
N MET A 200 -0.14 3.24 3.46
CA MET A 200 0.71 2.95 2.29
C MET A 200 1.05 4.19 1.46
N ASP A 201 0.28 5.25 1.53
CA ASP A 201 0.59 6.56 0.96
C ASP A 201 1.83 7.18 1.62
N ILE A 202 2.00 7.03 2.94
CA ILE A 202 3.21 7.45 3.68
C ILE A 202 4.41 6.61 3.25
N VAL A 203 4.26 5.28 3.13
CA VAL A 203 5.31 4.38 2.62
C VAL A 203 5.73 4.79 1.21
N GLN A 204 4.77 5.10 0.34
CA GLN A 204 5.03 5.56 -1.02
C GLN A 204 5.73 6.93 -1.03
N LYS A 205 5.28 7.88 -0.20
CA LYS A 205 5.91 9.20 -0.03
C LYS A 205 7.37 9.07 0.40
N ILE A 206 7.67 8.17 1.35
CA ILE A 206 9.05 7.89 1.77
C ILE A 206 9.86 7.33 0.60
N SER A 207 9.32 6.42 -0.21
CA SER A 207 10.03 5.80 -1.33
C SER A 207 10.37 6.79 -2.46
N GLN A 208 9.61 7.87 -2.56
CA GLN A 208 9.77 8.92 -3.57
C GLN A 208 10.69 10.07 -3.12
N MET A 209 11.26 9.98 -1.92
CA MET A 209 12.23 10.96 -1.46
C MET A 209 13.45 10.98 -2.39
N PRO A 210 13.97 12.18 -2.73
CA PRO A 210 15.22 12.29 -3.45
C PRO A 210 16.34 11.54 -2.73
N ALA A 211 17.05 10.66 -3.42
CA ALA A 211 18.10 9.80 -2.89
C ALA A 211 19.32 9.81 -3.81
N ASP A 212 20.49 9.43 -3.26
CA ASP A 212 21.70 9.26 -4.04
C ASP A 212 21.67 7.95 -4.88
N GLY A 213 22.74 7.69 -5.63
CA GLY A 213 22.87 6.50 -6.48
C GLY A 213 22.81 5.15 -5.72
N ASN A 214 23.00 5.15 -4.40
CA ASN A 214 22.91 3.97 -3.52
C ASN A 214 21.54 3.85 -2.84
N GLY A 215 20.64 4.81 -3.06
CA GLY A 215 19.34 4.87 -2.46
C GLY A 215 19.32 5.52 -1.07
N ALA A 216 20.39 6.20 -0.64
CA ALA A 216 20.37 6.94 0.62
C ALA A 216 19.58 8.25 0.43
N PRO A 217 18.48 8.46 1.21
CA PRO A 217 17.69 9.69 1.11
C PRO A 217 18.52 10.94 1.41
N ASN A 218 18.37 11.99 0.59
CA ASN A 218 19.05 13.26 0.79
C ASN A 218 18.61 13.98 2.08
N GLN A 219 17.43 13.65 2.59
CA GLN A 219 16.92 14.11 3.88
C GLN A 219 16.60 12.92 4.77
N ARG A 220 16.92 13.04 6.05
CA ARG A 220 16.65 11.97 7.03
C ARG A 220 15.15 11.76 7.18
N VAL A 221 14.71 10.53 6.97
CA VAL A 221 13.36 10.08 7.31
C VAL A 221 13.44 9.27 8.59
N THR A 222 13.10 9.91 9.71
CA THR A 222 13.25 9.32 11.05
C THR A 222 12.05 8.46 11.40
N ILE A 223 12.31 7.30 12.02
CA ILE A 223 11.33 6.52 12.78
C ILE A 223 11.30 7.13 14.17
N ASN A 224 10.24 7.88 14.49
CA ASN A 224 10.10 8.55 15.78
C ASN A 224 9.82 7.53 16.89
N ALA A 225 8.89 6.59 16.61
CA ALA A 225 8.56 5.50 17.50
C ALA A 225 7.93 4.34 16.71
N ILE A 226 8.00 3.12 17.28
CA ILE A 226 7.16 1.99 16.88
C ILE A 226 6.42 1.51 18.13
N ALA A 227 5.10 1.70 18.16
CA ALA A 227 4.24 1.23 19.25
C ALA A 227 3.53 -0.07 18.85
N ILE A 228 3.53 -1.06 19.76
CA ILE A 228 2.80 -2.30 19.56
C ILE A 228 1.45 -2.19 20.27
N ARG A 229 0.38 -2.46 19.53
CA ARG A 229 -1.00 -2.47 20.04
C ARG A 229 -1.74 -3.73 19.63
N ASP A 230 -2.86 -4.00 20.26
CA ASP A 230 -3.83 -4.95 19.75
C ASP A 230 -4.49 -4.39 18.50
N THR A 231 -4.78 -5.26 17.52
CA THR A 231 -5.59 -4.87 16.36
C THR A 231 -6.96 -4.43 16.89
N PRO A 232 -7.36 -3.18 16.65
CA PRO A 232 -8.68 -2.75 17.07
C PRO A 232 -9.74 -3.60 16.36
N PRO A 233 -10.89 -3.83 17.00
CA PRO A 233 -12.00 -4.48 16.30
C PRO A 233 -12.31 -3.70 15.01
N PRO A 234 -12.71 -4.39 13.93
CA PRO A 234 -13.06 -3.70 12.69
C PRO A 234 -14.14 -2.66 12.99
N GLU A 235 -13.89 -1.41 12.60
CA GLU A 235 -14.92 -0.39 12.67
C GLU A 235 -16.11 -0.84 11.79
N PRO A 236 -17.34 -0.82 12.33
CA PRO A 236 -18.50 -1.09 11.49
C PRO A 236 -18.49 -0.16 10.27
N GLU A 237 -18.81 -0.69 9.11
CA GLU A 237 -18.96 0.17 7.94
C GLU A 237 -20.01 1.25 8.21
N PRO A 238 -19.76 2.51 7.80
CA PRO A 238 -20.74 3.58 7.99
C PRO A 238 -22.11 3.15 7.49
N PHE A 239 -23.15 3.47 8.28
CA PHE A 239 -24.54 3.13 7.99
C PHE A 239 -24.90 1.64 7.97
N SER A 240 -23.98 0.73 8.33
CA SER A 240 -24.24 -0.73 8.28
C SER A 240 -25.37 -1.18 9.22
N SER A 241 -25.58 -0.49 10.34
CA SER A 241 -26.62 -0.79 11.32
C SER A 241 -27.90 0.02 11.11
N ASP A 242 -27.93 1.00 10.18
CA ASP A 242 -29.10 1.86 10.00
C ASP A 242 -30.25 1.10 9.32
N SER A 243 -31.44 1.19 9.88
CA SER A 243 -32.66 0.67 9.25
C SER A 243 -33.05 1.51 8.01
N ALA A 244 -33.90 1.00 7.15
CA ALA A 244 -34.42 1.75 6.00
C ALA A 244 -35.04 3.08 6.43
N ALA A 245 -35.79 3.11 7.54
CA ALA A 245 -36.37 4.34 8.09
C ALA A 245 -35.31 5.37 8.50
N GLN A 246 -34.17 4.91 9.06
CA GLN A 246 -33.05 5.79 9.42
C GLN A 246 -32.30 6.29 8.17
N LEU A 247 -32.08 5.42 7.19
CA LEU A 247 -31.47 5.80 5.91
C LEU A 247 -32.27 6.88 5.17
N GLY A 248 -33.61 6.83 5.25
CA GLY A 248 -34.50 7.85 4.64
C GLY A 248 -34.43 9.23 5.31
N GLN A 249 -33.83 9.35 6.49
CA GLN A 249 -33.64 10.65 7.18
C GLN A 249 -32.44 11.43 6.66
N TYR A 250 -31.55 10.76 5.92
CA TYR A 250 -30.37 11.44 5.37
C TYR A 250 -30.69 12.14 4.05
N ARG A 251 -29.90 13.18 3.77
CA ARG A 251 -29.84 13.91 2.51
C ARG A 251 -28.40 13.92 2.02
N ALA A 252 -28.17 13.98 0.73
CA ALA A 252 -26.86 14.22 0.17
C ALA A 252 -26.86 15.55 -0.59
N ILE A 253 -25.88 16.40 -0.30
CA ILE A 253 -25.61 17.62 -1.05
C ILE A 253 -24.42 17.36 -1.98
N LEU A 254 -24.70 17.37 -3.28
CA LEU A 254 -23.70 17.28 -4.33
C LEU A 254 -23.19 18.68 -4.64
N GLU A 255 -21.99 19.01 -4.18
CA GLU A 255 -21.33 20.29 -4.48
C GLU A 255 -20.63 20.17 -5.83
N THR A 256 -21.15 20.88 -6.83
CA THR A 256 -20.59 20.85 -8.18
C THR A 256 -19.97 22.19 -8.56
N SER A 257 -19.16 22.22 -9.62
CA SER A 257 -18.62 23.45 -10.18
C SER A 257 -19.70 24.42 -10.73
N LEU A 258 -20.96 23.96 -10.87
CA LEU A 258 -22.10 24.76 -11.35
C LEU A 258 -23.11 25.09 -10.25
N GLY A 259 -22.89 24.62 -9.01
CA GLY A 259 -23.79 24.80 -7.89
C GLY A 259 -24.08 23.51 -7.13
N ALA A 260 -25.01 23.57 -6.18
CA ALA A 260 -25.35 22.40 -5.35
C ALA A 260 -26.67 21.73 -5.82
N ILE A 261 -26.71 20.40 -5.69
CA ILE A 261 -27.92 19.58 -5.91
C ILE A 261 -28.13 18.78 -4.63
N THR A 262 -29.36 18.83 -4.08
CA THR A 262 -29.72 18.04 -2.90
C THR A 262 -30.56 16.84 -3.27
N LEU A 263 -30.13 15.68 -2.78
CA LEU A 263 -30.82 14.41 -2.97
C LEU A 263 -31.51 13.97 -1.67
N GLU A 264 -32.71 13.40 -1.81
CA GLU A 264 -33.30 12.52 -0.82
C GLU A 264 -33.28 11.07 -1.30
N PHE A 265 -33.33 10.12 -0.37
CA PHE A 265 -33.17 8.72 -0.64
C PHE A 265 -34.49 7.92 -0.57
N LEU A 266 -34.55 6.81 -1.27
CA LEU A 266 -35.70 5.90 -1.34
C LEU A 266 -35.30 4.51 -0.80
N PRO A 267 -34.96 4.38 0.49
CA PRO A 267 -34.46 3.12 1.07
C PRO A 267 -35.53 2.03 1.19
N ASP A 268 -36.81 2.36 1.04
CA ASP A 268 -37.90 1.39 0.89
C ASP A 268 -37.85 0.65 -0.47
N LYS A 269 -37.20 1.24 -1.47
CA LYS A 269 -37.04 0.69 -2.81
C LYS A 269 -35.68 0.05 -3.03
N ALA A 270 -34.60 0.63 -2.47
CA ALA A 270 -33.24 0.22 -2.69
C ALA A 270 -32.33 0.46 -1.46
N PRO A 271 -32.56 -0.26 -0.34
CA PRO A 271 -31.84 -0.01 0.92
C PRO A 271 -30.33 -0.19 0.78
N GLU A 272 -29.85 -1.17 0.04
CA GLU A 272 -28.41 -1.42 -0.09
C GLU A 272 -27.72 -0.41 -1.01
N HIS A 273 -28.39 0.10 -2.04
CA HIS A 273 -27.88 1.17 -2.88
C HIS A 273 -27.82 2.51 -2.14
N VAL A 274 -28.83 2.81 -1.32
CA VAL A 274 -28.81 4.00 -0.44
C VAL A 274 -27.66 3.89 0.57
N ARG A 275 -27.52 2.76 1.25
CA ARG A 275 -26.43 2.50 2.20
C ARG A 275 -25.07 2.65 1.55
N ASN A 276 -24.89 2.07 0.38
CA ASN A 276 -23.66 2.17 -0.40
C ASN A 276 -23.36 3.63 -0.77
N PHE A 277 -24.34 4.37 -1.29
CA PHE A 277 -24.14 5.76 -1.67
C PHE A 277 -23.71 6.61 -0.46
N LEU A 278 -24.41 6.49 0.67
CA LEU A 278 -24.09 7.22 1.91
C LEU A 278 -22.69 6.88 2.42
N ARG A 279 -22.31 5.60 2.40
CA ARG A 279 -20.99 5.11 2.80
C ARG A 279 -19.88 5.68 1.91
N LEU A 280 -20.06 5.63 0.60
CA LEU A 280 -19.10 6.17 -0.36
C LEU A 280 -18.96 7.69 -0.23
N ALA A 281 -20.07 8.41 -0.02
CA ALA A 281 -20.08 9.86 0.23
C ALA A 281 -19.35 10.21 1.52
N GLN A 282 -19.64 9.51 2.62
CA GLN A 282 -18.98 9.71 3.91
C GLN A 282 -17.45 9.46 3.82
N ALA A 283 -17.04 8.49 3.01
CA ALA A 283 -15.63 8.17 2.79
C ALA A 283 -14.94 9.12 1.80
N GLY A 284 -15.65 10.07 1.19
CA GLY A 284 -15.12 10.99 0.18
C GLY A 284 -14.75 10.30 -1.14
N VAL A 285 -15.38 9.17 -1.48
CA VAL A 285 -15.10 8.43 -2.72
C VAL A 285 -15.57 9.21 -3.95
N PHE A 286 -16.61 10.01 -3.83
CA PHE A 286 -17.12 10.83 -4.93
C PHE A 286 -16.37 12.15 -5.13
N ASP A 287 -15.58 12.58 -4.13
CA ASP A 287 -14.93 13.89 -4.15
C ASP A 287 -13.90 13.98 -5.29
N GLY A 288 -14.04 15.04 -6.09
CA GLY A 288 -13.22 15.27 -7.26
C GLY A 288 -13.57 14.38 -8.49
N THR A 289 -14.69 13.65 -8.48
CA THR A 289 -15.22 13.02 -9.70
C THR A 289 -15.82 14.07 -10.64
N ALA A 290 -16.18 13.69 -11.87
CA ALA A 290 -16.80 14.61 -12.81
C ALA A 290 -18.07 14.01 -13.43
N PHE A 291 -18.97 14.90 -13.88
CA PHE A 291 -20.00 14.52 -14.82
C PHE A 291 -19.32 14.23 -16.15
N HIS A 292 -19.22 12.98 -16.51
CA HIS A 292 -18.45 12.51 -17.66
C HIS A 292 -19.33 12.18 -18.87
N ARG A 293 -20.65 12.11 -18.66
CA ARG A 293 -21.63 11.83 -19.71
C ARG A 293 -22.87 12.67 -19.50
N VAL A 294 -23.30 13.34 -20.58
CA VAL A 294 -24.51 14.17 -20.65
C VAL A 294 -25.27 13.83 -21.91
N VAL A 295 -26.50 13.33 -21.74
CA VAL A 295 -27.43 13.07 -22.85
C VAL A 295 -28.68 13.90 -22.62
N ARG A 296 -28.84 14.94 -23.43
CA ARG A 296 -29.95 15.92 -23.27
C ARG A 296 -31.30 15.23 -23.40
N GLY A 297 -32.25 15.60 -22.55
CA GLY A 297 -33.57 15.02 -22.50
C GLY A 297 -33.59 13.60 -21.95
N PHE A 298 -32.46 13.11 -21.41
CA PHE A 298 -32.34 11.74 -20.93
C PHE A 298 -31.65 11.69 -19.56
N VAL A 299 -30.32 11.74 -19.48
CA VAL A 299 -29.57 11.60 -18.24
C VAL A 299 -28.28 12.42 -18.20
N VAL A 300 -27.81 12.78 -17.01
CA VAL A 300 -26.43 13.20 -16.71
C VAL A 300 -25.81 12.19 -15.75
N GLN A 301 -24.56 11.75 -16.00
CA GLN A 301 -23.92 10.65 -15.27
C GLN A 301 -22.59 11.09 -14.65
N THR A 302 -22.35 10.68 -13.39
CA THR A 302 -21.18 11.01 -12.61
C THR A 302 -20.74 9.84 -11.71
N GLY A 303 -19.78 10.04 -10.80
CA GLY A 303 -19.29 9.06 -9.83
C GLY A 303 -18.33 8.02 -10.41
N ALA A 304 -17.87 8.18 -11.66
CA ALA A 304 -16.89 7.28 -12.27
C ALA A 304 -15.49 7.57 -11.72
N LEU A 305 -14.82 6.55 -11.18
CA LEU A 305 -13.52 6.69 -10.49
C LEU A 305 -12.36 7.07 -11.42
N ASN A 306 -12.46 6.78 -12.71
CA ASN A 306 -11.47 7.19 -13.71
C ASN A 306 -11.49 8.71 -14.02
N THR A 307 -12.45 9.45 -13.45
CA THR A 307 -12.56 10.91 -13.60
C THR A 307 -11.90 11.69 -12.46
N ARG A 308 -11.34 10.99 -11.48
CA ARG A 308 -10.64 11.58 -10.32
C ARG A 308 -9.26 10.96 -10.12
N GLY A 309 -8.48 11.52 -9.18
CA GLY A 309 -7.25 10.90 -8.71
C GLY A 309 -7.48 9.55 -8.00
N PRO A 310 -6.42 8.77 -7.76
CA PRO A 310 -6.53 7.46 -7.12
C PRO A 310 -7.23 7.51 -5.77
N LEU A 311 -7.99 6.46 -5.46
CA LEU A 311 -8.56 6.27 -4.13
C LEU A 311 -7.45 5.89 -3.14
N THR A 312 -7.59 6.33 -1.89
CA THR A 312 -6.83 5.78 -0.77
C THR A 312 -7.24 4.33 -0.51
N GLU A 313 -6.40 3.55 0.16
CA GLU A 313 -6.74 2.16 0.51
C GLU A 313 -7.99 2.08 1.39
N ARG A 314 -8.17 3.06 2.30
CA ARG A 314 -9.39 3.16 3.11
C ARG A 314 -10.64 3.35 2.24
N GLN A 315 -10.57 4.20 1.23
CA GLN A 315 -11.68 4.43 0.29
C GLN A 315 -11.97 3.19 -0.56
N GLN A 316 -10.93 2.49 -1.03
CA GLN A 316 -11.05 1.28 -1.83
C GLN A 316 -11.81 0.17 -1.10
N LYS A 317 -11.65 0.05 0.23
CA LYS A 317 -12.37 -0.93 1.06
C LYS A 317 -13.89 -0.80 0.97
N TYR A 318 -14.40 0.38 0.64
CA TYR A 318 -15.84 0.65 0.56
C TYR A 318 -16.44 0.48 -0.84
N VAL A 319 -15.61 0.25 -1.86
CA VAL A 319 -16.09 0.09 -3.25
C VAL A 319 -16.40 -1.38 -3.50
N HIS A 320 -17.69 -1.72 -3.51
CA HIS A 320 -18.19 -3.08 -3.73
C HIS A 320 -19.18 -3.11 -4.89
N MET A 321 -19.28 -4.26 -5.53
CA MET A 321 -20.36 -4.53 -6.48
C MET A 321 -21.68 -4.73 -5.74
N LEU A 322 -22.75 -4.21 -6.30
CA LEU A 322 -24.11 -4.28 -5.76
C LEU A 322 -24.99 -5.15 -6.59
N LYS A 323 -25.78 -5.98 -5.92
CA LYS A 323 -26.89 -6.70 -6.57
C LYS A 323 -28.01 -5.69 -6.91
N PRO A 324 -28.71 -5.87 -8.04
CA PRO A 324 -29.79 -4.94 -8.43
C PRO A 324 -30.95 -4.97 -7.44
N GLU A 325 -31.53 -3.80 -7.19
CA GLU A 325 -32.76 -3.59 -6.41
C GLU A 325 -33.77 -2.87 -7.31
N PHE A 326 -34.27 -3.58 -8.31
CA PHE A 326 -35.25 -3.02 -9.27
C PHE A 326 -36.59 -2.79 -8.59
N SER A 327 -37.24 -1.70 -8.95
CA SER A 327 -38.54 -1.30 -8.44
C SER A 327 -39.46 -0.78 -9.55
N ASP A 328 -40.70 -0.55 -9.23
CA ASP A 328 -41.71 0.05 -10.13
C ASP A 328 -41.59 1.56 -10.30
N THR A 329 -40.60 2.19 -9.61
CA THR A 329 -40.33 3.63 -9.67
C THR A 329 -39.95 4.05 -11.08
N LYS A 330 -40.66 5.06 -11.62
CA LYS A 330 -40.46 5.56 -12.99
C LYS A 330 -39.26 6.47 -13.10
N HIS A 331 -38.50 6.33 -14.18
CA HIS A 331 -37.35 7.18 -14.47
C HIS A 331 -37.82 8.50 -15.13
N VAL A 332 -38.36 9.38 -14.29
CA VAL A 332 -38.76 10.75 -14.66
C VAL A 332 -37.72 11.77 -14.21
N LYS A 333 -37.79 13.01 -14.72
CA LYS A 333 -36.84 14.08 -14.39
C LYS A 333 -36.61 14.22 -12.85
N GLY A 334 -35.35 14.28 -12.45
CA GLY A 334 -34.91 14.37 -11.05
C GLY A 334 -34.69 13.04 -10.36
N ILE A 335 -35.08 11.90 -10.93
CA ILE A 335 -34.79 10.57 -10.37
C ILE A 335 -33.31 10.26 -10.45
N VAL A 336 -32.78 9.67 -9.38
CA VAL A 336 -31.37 9.23 -9.26
C VAL A 336 -31.31 7.70 -9.27
N SER A 337 -30.48 7.17 -10.17
CA SER A 337 -30.37 5.73 -10.38
C SER A 337 -28.94 5.29 -10.56
N MET A 338 -28.62 4.04 -10.19
CA MET A 338 -27.26 3.51 -10.32
C MET A 338 -26.93 3.14 -11.77
N ALA A 339 -25.77 3.58 -12.22
CA ALA A 339 -25.19 3.11 -13.48
C ALA A 339 -24.50 1.75 -13.27
N ARG A 340 -24.48 0.94 -14.33
CA ARG A 340 -23.88 -0.40 -14.37
C ARG A 340 -23.37 -0.77 -15.75
N GLY A 341 -22.58 -1.83 -15.83
CA GLY A 341 -22.26 -2.49 -17.09
C GLY A 341 -23.39 -3.40 -17.59
N ASP A 342 -23.07 -4.35 -18.46
CA ASP A 342 -24.02 -5.31 -18.99
C ASP A 342 -24.58 -6.24 -17.91
N ASP A 343 -23.75 -6.69 -16.99
CA ASP A 343 -24.18 -7.44 -15.82
C ASP A 343 -24.96 -6.52 -14.86
N PRO A 344 -26.22 -6.83 -14.54
CA PRO A 344 -27.01 -6.07 -13.57
C PRO A 344 -26.36 -5.95 -12.19
N ALA A 345 -25.51 -6.88 -11.78
CA ALA A 345 -24.80 -6.88 -10.50
C ALA A 345 -23.45 -6.14 -10.54
N SER A 346 -23.15 -5.41 -11.61
CA SER A 346 -21.88 -4.69 -11.77
C SER A 346 -21.89 -3.23 -11.27
N ALA A 347 -22.97 -2.76 -10.66
CA ALA A 347 -23.05 -1.42 -10.10
C ALA A 347 -22.04 -1.25 -8.96
N THR A 348 -21.30 -0.10 -8.93
CA THR A 348 -20.34 0.22 -7.86
C THR A 348 -20.48 1.64 -7.35
N THR A 349 -19.95 2.63 -8.10
CA THR A 349 -19.90 4.04 -7.69
C THR A 349 -20.64 4.98 -8.64
N SER A 350 -20.72 4.64 -9.94
CA SER A 350 -21.32 5.53 -10.93
C SER A 350 -22.83 5.60 -10.80
N PHE A 351 -23.38 6.78 -10.91
CA PHE A 351 -24.82 7.01 -10.88
C PHE A 351 -25.22 8.09 -11.89
N PHE A 352 -26.50 8.14 -12.23
CA PHE A 352 -27.03 9.15 -13.12
C PHE A 352 -28.28 9.82 -12.53
N ILE A 353 -28.52 11.04 -12.96
CA ILE A 353 -29.75 11.80 -12.66
C ILE A 353 -30.51 11.97 -13.96
N VAL A 354 -31.77 11.63 -13.95
CA VAL A 354 -32.66 11.76 -15.09
C VAL A 354 -33.00 13.23 -15.32
N THR A 355 -32.88 13.67 -16.59
CA THR A 355 -33.17 15.08 -16.98
C THR A 355 -34.41 15.20 -17.86
N GLY A 356 -34.92 14.09 -18.41
CA GLY A 356 -36.11 14.07 -19.25
C GLY A 356 -36.93 12.78 -19.10
N ASP A 357 -37.45 12.23 -20.19
CA ASP A 357 -38.11 10.93 -20.21
C ASP A 357 -37.10 9.81 -20.41
N ALA A 358 -36.92 9.00 -19.37
CA ALA A 358 -36.03 7.84 -19.42
C ALA A 358 -36.80 6.51 -19.14
N SER A 359 -38.05 6.42 -19.59
CA SER A 359 -38.93 5.25 -19.39
C SER A 359 -38.34 3.94 -19.92
N SER A 360 -37.42 3.99 -20.88
CA SER A 360 -36.65 2.83 -21.39
C SER A 360 -35.78 2.16 -20.32
N LEU A 361 -35.47 2.85 -19.20
CA LEU A 361 -34.69 2.37 -18.05
C LEU A 361 -35.57 1.71 -16.96
N ASP A 362 -36.89 1.87 -17.02
CA ASP A 362 -37.82 1.32 -16.02
C ASP A 362 -37.63 -0.16 -15.83
N ASN A 363 -37.62 -0.62 -14.58
CA ASN A 363 -37.40 -2.00 -14.14
C ASN A 363 -36.05 -2.62 -14.58
N LYS A 364 -35.10 -1.81 -15.10
CA LYS A 364 -33.77 -2.28 -15.57
C LYS A 364 -32.62 -1.65 -14.80
N TYR A 365 -32.87 -0.54 -14.12
CA TYR A 365 -31.89 0.17 -13.31
C TYR A 365 -32.44 0.43 -11.92
N THR A 366 -31.56 0.42 -10.91
CA THR A 366 -31.95 0.61 -9.50
C THR A 366 -32.11 2.10 -9.20
N VAL A 367 -33.34 2.51 -8.97
CA VAL A 367 -33.65 3.86 -8.45
C VAL A 367 -33.42 3.86 -6.95
N PHE A 368 -32.62 4.80 -6.43
CA PHE A 368 -32.31 4.88 -5.01
C PHE A 368 -32.54 6.27 -4.40
N GLY A 369 -32.88 7.28 -5.20
CA GLY A 369 -33.12 8.63 -4.71
C GLY A 369 -33.76 9.56 -5.73
N ARG A 370 -33.99 10.80 -5.31
CA ARG A 370 -34.46 11.88 -6.18
C ARG A 370 -33.87 13.25 -5.78
N VAL A 371 -33.82 14.15 -6.72
CA VAL A 371 -33.46 15.56 -6.49
C VAL A 371 -34.64 16.27 -5.81
N VAL A 372 -34.34 16.95 -4.69
CA VAL A 372 -35.33 17.75 -3.94
C VAL A 372 -35.01 19.25 -3.97
N ASP A 373 -33.74 19.59 -4.28
CA ASP A 373 -33.32 20.96 -4.48
C ASP A 373 -32.16 21.03 -5.50
N GLY A 374 -31.96 22.17 -6.17
CA GLY A 374 -30.92 22.35 -7.16
C GLY A 374 -31.31 21.89 -8.57
N MET A 375 -32.60 21.80 -8.90
CA MET A 375 -33.05 21.42 -10.25
C MET A 375 -32.50 22.34 -11.35
N ALA A 376 -32.34 23.64 -11.07
CA ALA A 376 -31.72 24.59 -11.99
C ALA A 376 -30.24 24.26 -12.29
N VAL A 377 -29.52 23.73 -11.28
CA VAL A 377 -28.13 23.27 -11.46
C VAL A 377 -28.11 22.01 -12.31
N LEU A 378 -29.05 21.08 -12.11
CA LEU A 378 -29.20 19.91 -12.95
C LEU A 378 -29.43 20.31 -14.42
N ASP A 379 -30.30 21.29 -14.66
CA ASP A 379 -30.59 21.83 -15.99
C ASP A 379 -29.33 22.49 -16.61
N ALA A 380 -28.55 23.21 -15.80
CA ALA A 380 -27.30 23.81 -16.27
C ALA A 380 -26.25 22.76 -16.67
N ILE A 381 -26.17 21.64 -15.94
CA ILE A 381 -25.30 20.51 -16.29
C ILE A 381 -25.77 19.87 -17.61
N GLU A 382 -27.07 19.65 -17.78
CA GLU A 382 -27.65 19.10 -19.01
C GLU A 382 -27.38 19.97 -20.23
N GLN A 383 -27.44 21.28 -20.09
CA GLN A 383 -27.24 22.25 -21.17
C GLN A 383 -25.76 22.52 -21.49
N ALA A 384 -24.83 21.95 -20.73
CA ALA A 384 -23.41 22.16 -20.97
C ALA A 384 -23.02 21.73 -22.39
N PRO A 385 -22.06 22.44 -23.03
CA PRO A 385 -21.54 22.05 -24.34
C PRO A 385 -20.87 20.65 -24.24
N VAL A 386 -21.19 19.77 -25.19
CA VAL A 386 -20.65 18.41 -25.24
C VAL A 386 -19.96 18.14 -26.60
N ASN A 387 -18.97 17.24 -26.55
CA ASN A 387 -18.42 16.57 -27.72
C ASN A 387 -18.88 15.11 -27.68
N GLY A 388 -19.81 14.72 -28.54
CA GLY A 388 -20.57 13.50 -28.36
C GLY A 388 -21.44 13.57 -27.09
N GLU A 389 -21.17 12.71 -26.10
CA GLU A 389 -21.83 12.73 -24.79
C GLU A 389 -20.93 13.30 -23.67
N ALA A 390 -19.67 13.59 -23.94
CA ALA A 390 -18.73 14.10 -22.92
C ALA A 390 -18.78 15.65 -22.87
N PRO A 391 -18.95 16.26 -21.68
CA PRO A 391 -18.84 17.70 -21.52
C PRO A 391 -17.49 18.24 -22.03
N MET A 392 -17.53 19.32 -22.84
CA MET A 392 -16.32 19.95 -23.35
C MET A 392 -15.48 20.61 -22.25
N ASN A 393 -16.12 21.12 -21.22
CA ASN A 393 -15.48 21.63 -20.01
C ASN A 393 -15.78 20.67 -18.85
N ARG A 394 -14.78 20.40 -18.00
CA ARG A 394 -14.95 19.56 -16.83
C ARG A 394 -16.01 20.14 -15.89
N ILE A 395 -17.06 19.38 -15.63
CA ILE A 395 -18.06 19.69 -14.60
C ILE A 395 -17.72 18.80 -13.42
N GLU A 396 -17.11 19.38 -12.39
CA GLU A 396 -16.61 18.66 -11.25
C GLU A 396 -17.70 18.46 -10.19
N LEU A 397 -17.77 17.27 -9.63
CA LEU A 397 -18.40 16.96 -8.36
C LEU A 397 -17.32 17.08 -7.29
N SER A 398 -17.16 18.29 -6.75
CA SER A 398 -16.05 18.60 -5.84
C SER A 398 -16.17 17.87 -4.52
N ARG A 399 -17.42 17.68 -4.03
CA ARG A 399 -17.69 16.98 -2.78
C ARG A 399 -19.14 16.48 -2.69
N VAL A 400 -19.35 15.38 -1.95
CA VAL A 400 -20.69 14.95 -1.52
C VAL A 400 -20.77 15.01 0.00
N ARG A 401 -21.63 15.88 0.53
CA ARG A 401 -21.89 15.97 1.97
C ARG A 401 -23.15 15.22 2.35
N VAL A 402 -23.03 14.38 3.38
CA VAL A 402 -24.18 13.70 3.99
C VAL A 402 -24.63 14.53 5.20
N GLN A 403 -25.94 14.78 5.30
CA GLN A 403 -26.57 15.43 6.45
C GLN A 403 -27.85 14.68 6.83
N ARG A 404 -28.23 14.78 8.09
CA ARG A 404 -29.46 14.18 8.63
C ARG A 404 -30.52 15.25 8.86
#